data_a7576133ef4ded660466f5923af51388
#
_entry.id   a7576133ef4ded660466f5923af51388
#
_cell.length_a   1.000
_cell.length_b   1.000
_cell.length_c   1.000
_cell.angle_alpha   90.00
_cell.angle_beta   90.00
_cell.angle_gamma   90.00
#
_symmetry.space_group_name_H-M   'P 1'
#
loop_
_entity.id
_entity.type
_entity.pdbx_description
1 polymer ?
#
loop_
_entity_poly.entity_id
_entity_poly.type
_entity_poly.pdbx_seq_one_letter_code
_entity_poly.pdbx_strand_id
1 'polypeptide(L)'
;MKLSILDYAIVDEGKTALEAIEESTELACLAEKLGYSRFWMAEHHQVPALASSSPELLMLHLLQNTEKIQIGSGGIMIPHYAPYKISEWIKLLSALYPNRVNLGIGNNPGTKVVQKLMDTTPITRDEYNDSCRELLELLTGTETLVQPPEAKVSPMWLLSTSEKSANLAA
;
A
#
# COMPACT_ATOMS: atom_id res chain seq x y z
N MET A 1 14.98 2.70 -18.66
CA MET A 1 14.20 1.72 -17.89
C MET A 1 13.75 2.40 -16.61
N LYS A 2 12.49 2.20 -16.16
CA LYS A 2 12.03 2.73 -14.86
C LYS A 2 12.26 1.66 -13.79
N LEU A 3 12.98 2.01 -12.73
CA LEU A 3 13.25 1.12 -11.59
C LEU A 3 12.43 1.56 -10.39
N SER A 4 12.05 0.60 -9.55
CA SER A 4 11.35 0.81 -8.29
C SER A 4 11.99 -0.04 -7.19
N ILE A 5 11.83 0.37 -5.94
CA ILE A 5 12.22 -0.40 -4.76
C ILE A 5 10.94 -0.90 -4.07
N LEU A 6 10.95 -2.14 -3.59
CA LEU A 6 9.97 -2.67 -2.64
C LEU A 6 10.70 -2.89 -1.31
N ASP A 7 10.21 -2.25 -0.27
CA ASP A 7 10.80 -2.29 1.05
C ASP A 7 9.85 -2.88 2.09
N TYR A 8 10.42 -3.50 3.10
CA TYR A 8 9.73 -4.22 4.16
C TYR A 8 9.99 -3.63 5.54
N ALA A 9 10.80 -2.59 5.66
CA ALA A 9 11.34 -2.06 6.91
C ALA A 9 11.92 -3.21 7.76
N ILE A 10 12.97 -3.85 7.27
CA ILE A 10 13.58 -5.05 7.89
C ILE A 10 14.28 -4.65 9.18
N VAL A 11 13.92 -5.30 10.27
CA VAL A 11 14.57 -5.13 11.58
C VAL A 11 15.76 -6.08 11.66
N ASP A 12 16.94 -5.56 11.43
CA ASP A 12 18.20 -6.30 11.53
C ASP A 12 18.51 -6.72 12.97
N GLU A 13 19.37 -7.71 13.13
CA GLU A 13 19.79 -8.18 14.46
C GLU A 13 20.40 -7.02 15.28
N GLY A 14 19.89 -6.86 16.49
CA GLY A 14 20.35 -5.81 17.41
C GLY A 14 19.73 -4.43 17.18
N LYS A 15 18.87 -4.28 16.16
CA LYS A 15 18.14 -3.02 15.89
C LYS A 15 16.69 -3.06 16.38
N THR A 16 16.13 -1.88 16.55
CA THR A 16 14.73 -1.65 16.87
C THR A 16 13.88 -1.49 15.60
N ALA A 17 12.57 -1.64 15.73
CA ALA A 17 11.64 -1.35 14.65
C ALA A 17 11.66 0.14 14.22
N LEU A 18 11.96 1.06 15.15
CA LEU A 18 12.11 2.48 14.83
C LEU A 18 13.32 2.73 13.94
N GLU A 19 14.49 2.15 14.29
CA GLU A 19 15.69 2.26 13.46
C GLU A 19 15.46 1.67 12.05
N ALA A 20 14.71 0.57 11.92
CA ALA A 20 14.34 0.02 10.61
C ALA A 20 13.48 0.98 9.77
N ILE A 21 12.55 1.73 10.41
CA ILE A 21 11.74 2.75 9.74
C ILE A 21 12.61 3.95 9.32
N GLU A 22 13.54 4.37 10.17
CA GLU A 22 14.49 5.44 9.85
C GLU A 22 15.37 5.06 8.65
N GLU A 23 15.89 3.84 8.62
CA GLU A 23 16.68 3.30 7.49
C GLU A 23 15.85 3.20 6.19
N SER A 24 14.58 2.78 6.27
CA SER A 24 13.66 2.80 5.13
C SER A 24 13.45 4.23 4.61
N THR A 25 13.41 5.21 5.50
CA THR A 25 13.28 6.63 5.14
C THR A 25 14.55 7.13 4.42
N GLU A 26 15.73 6.81 4.94
CA GLU A 26 17.00 7.13 4.31
C GLU A 26 17.13 6.45 2.93
N LEU A 27 16.70 5.19 2.83
CA LEU A 27 16.68 4.45 1.57
C LEU A 27 15.75 5.10 0.54
N ALA A 28 14.57 5.57 0.94
CA ALA A 28 13.64 6.28 0.06
C ALA A 28 14.24 7.61 -0.45
N CYS A 29 14.88 8.38 0.44
CA CYS A 29 15.60 9.60 0.07
C CYS A 29 16.77 9.33 -0.88
N LEU A 30 17.51 8.25 -0.66
CA LEU A 30 18.60 7.83 -1.55
C LEU A 30 18.06 7.37 -2.90
N ALA A 31 16.98 6.57 -2.92
CA ALA A 31 16.30 6.13 -4.14
C ALA A 31 15.86 7.32 -5.00
N GLU A 32 15.30 8.37 -4.37
CA GLU A 32 14.95 9.61 -5.05
C GLU A 32 16.17 10.29 -5.70
N LYS A 33 17.26 10.44 -4.96
CA LYS A 33 18.51 11.03 -5.47
C LYS A 33 19.10 10.25 -6.63
N LEU A 34 18.94 8.93 -6.63
CA LEU A 34 19.41 8.02 -7.69
C LEU A 34 18.46 7.91 -8.87
N GLY A 35 17.30 8.59 -8.83
CA GLY A 35 16.34 8.63 -9.92
C GLY A 35 15.45 7.41 -10.04
N TYR A 36 15.24 6.66 -8.98
CA TYR A 36 14.20 5.61 -8.94
C TYR A 36 12.81 6.23 -9.10
N SER A 37 11.93 5.52 -9.80
CA SER A 37 10.60 6.03 -10.14
C SER A 37 9.62 5.90 -8.99
N ARG A 38 9.72 4.81 -8.21
CA ARG A 38 8.78 4.50 -7.12
C ARG A 38 9.50 3.81 -5.96
N PHE A 39 8.93 4.02 -4.78
CA PHE A 39 9.26 3.29 -3.57
C PHE A 39 7.96 2.69 -3.00
N TRP A 40 7.95 1.40 -2.73
CA TRP A 40 6.80 0.65 -2.29
C TRP A 40 7.01 0.14 -0.88
N MET A 41 6.03 0.35 0.00
CA MET A 41 6.01 -0.23 1.35
C MET A 41 5.13 -1.47 1.38
N ALA A 42 5.68 -2.60 1.82
CA ALA A 42 4.93 -3.83 2.03
C ALA A 42 4.03 -3.74 3.28
N GLU A 43 3.04 -4.62 3.39
CA GLU A 43 2.23 -4.83 4.59
C GLU A 43 2.48 -6.21 5.18
N HIS A 44 3.00 -6.25 6.41
CA HIS A 44 3.23 -7.49 7.14
C HIS A 44 2.88 -7.34 8.61
N HIS A 45 2.12 -8.30 9.14
CA HIS A 45 1.67 -8.32 10.52
C HIS A 45 2.25 -9.52 11.27
N GLN A 46 2.56 -9.34 12.57
CA GLN A 46 3.08 -10.39 13.46
C GLN A 46 4.37 -11.06 12.96
N VAL A 47 5.21 -10.29 12.27
CA VAL A 47 6.56 -10.71 11.84
C VAL A 47 7.58 -9.86 12.59
N PRO A 48 8.28 -10.39 13.61
CA PRO A 48 9.19 -9.59 14.45
C PRO A 48 10.34 -8.92 13.67
N ALA A 49 10.72 -9.48 12.53
CA ALA A 49 11.78 -8.95 11.67
C ALA A 49 11.31 -7.86 10.69
N LEU A 50 10.03 -7.43 10.73
CA LEU A 50 9.48 -6.45 9.80
C LEU A 50 8.69 -5.38 10.55
N ALA A 51 8.98 -4.12 10.30
CA ALA A 51 8.32 -2.97 10.93
C ALA A 51 7.17 -2.38 10.07
N SER A 52 6.87 -2.95 8.90
CA SER A 52 5.91 -2.44 7.91
C SER A 52 4.50 -3.00 8.12
N SER A 53 3.84 -2.70 9.23
CA SER A 53 2.48 -3.19 9.51
C SER A 53 1.36 -2.22 9.09
N SER A 54 1.67 -0.96 8.82
CA SER A 54 0.71 0.08 8.43
C SER A 54 1.25 0.87 7.25
N PRO A 55 1.18 0.30 6.03
CA PRO A 55 1.78 0.91 4.85
C PRO A 55 1.22 2.30 4.55
N GLU A 56 -0.05 2.58 4.83
CA GLU A 56 -0.68 3.88 4.63
C GLU A 56 -0.04 4.99 5.48
N LEU A 57 0.35 4.68 6.72
CA LEU A 57 1.04 5.62 7.61
C LEU A 57 2.51 5.78 7.23
N LEU A 58 3.18 4.69 6.86
CA LEU A 58 4.55 4.74 6.36
C LEU A 58 4.63 5.50 5.03
N MET A 59 3.65 5.33 4.14
CA MET A 59 3.55 6.13 2.92
C MET A 59 3.48 7.63 3.23
N LEU A 60 2.62 8.05 4.19
CA LEU A 60 2.55 9.45 4.61
C LEU A 60 3.90 9.95 5.12
N HIS A 61 4.55 9.17 5.98
CA HIS A 61 5.87 9.50 6.53
C HIS A 61 6.92 9.67 5.42
N LEU A 62 6.99 8.73 4.47
CA LEU A 62 7.94 8.80 3.35
C LEU A 62 7.63 9.96 2.39
N LEU A 63 6.34 10.25 2.13
CA LEU A 63 5.92 11.39 1.32
C LEU A 63 6.34 12.74 1.92
N GLN A 64 6.36 12.84 3.25
CA GLN A 64 6.84 14.03 3.96
C GLN A 64 8.36 14.20 3.90
N ASN A 65 9.10 13.10 3.79
CA ASN A 65 10.57 13.10 3.79
C ASN A 65 11.20 13.07 2.38
N THR A 66 10.38 13.03 1.33
CA THR A 66 10.80 13.02 -0.09
C THR A 66 10.04 14.06 -0.89
N GLU A 67 10.56 14.50 -2.04
CA GLU A 67 9.97 15.58 -2.84
C GLU A 67 9.35 15.14 -4.17
N LYS A 68 9.92 14.12 -4.83
CA LYS A 68 9.61 13.75 -6.23
C LYS A 68 9.26 12.30 -6.44
N ILE A 69 9.92 11.38 -5.75
CA ILE A 69 9.69 9.94 -5.92
C ILE A 69 8.24 9.59 -5.59
N GLN A 70 7.64 8.72 -6.37
CA GLN A 70 6.30 8.22 -6.08
C GLN A 70 6.39 7.17 -4.97
N ILE A 71 5.50 7.28 -4.00
CA ILE A 71 5.41 6.36 -2.86
C ILE A 71 4.13 5.53 -3.00
N GLY A 72 4.22 4.24 -2.74
CA GLY A 72 3.08 3.35 -2.87
C GLY A 72 3.06 2.23 -1.83
N SER A 73 1.89 1.61 -1.68
CA SER A 73 1.74 0.35 -0.97
C SER A 73 2.09 -0.82 -1.88
N GLY A 74 2.88 -1.76 -1.41
CA GLY A 74 3.30 -2.91 -2.20
C GLY A 74 3.00 -4.27 -1.54
N GLY A 75 1.76 -4.48 -1.06
CA GLY A 75 0.47 -3.77 -1.16
C GLY A 75 -0.34 -3.79 0.11
N ILE A 76 -1.38 -3.00 0.13
CA ILE A 76 -2.43 -3.09 1.15
C ILE A 76 -3.20 -4.40 0.97
N MET A 77 -3.39 -5.12 2.06
CA MET A 77 -4.07 -6.43 2.02
C MET A 77 -5.59 -6.26 2.13
N ILE A 78 -6.29 -6.35 1.00
CA ILE A 78 -7.76 -6.21 0.92
C ILE A 78 -8.51 -7.01 1.99
N PRO A 79 -8.13 -8.27 2.36
CA PRO A 79 -8.85 -9.01 3.39
C PRO A 79 -8.90 -8.36 4.78
N HIS A 80 -8.07 -7.36 5.03
CA HIS A 80 -7.98 -6.70 6.34
C HIS A 80 -8.84 -5.45 6.47
N TYR A 81 -9.29 -4.86 5.35
CA TYR A 81 -9.91 -3.53 5.36
C TYR A 81 -11.13 -3.45 4.45
N ALA A 82 -12.10 -2.64 4.85
CA ALA A 82 -13.19 -2.26 3.96
C ALA A 82 -12.65 -1.43 2.78
N PRO A 83 -13.07 -1.70 1.52
CA PRO A 83 -12.67 -0.93 0.35
C PRO A 83 -12.90 0.58 0.51
N TYR A 84 -13.99 0.97 1.17
CA TYR A 84 -14.27 2.38 1.47
C TYR A 84 -13.16 3.02 2.32
N LYS A 85 -12.64 2.32 3.34
CA LYS A 85 -11.58 2.88 4.19
C LYS A 85 -10.25 3.05 3.44
N ILE A 86 -9.91 2.09 2.58
CA ILE A 86 -8.73 2.22 1.70
C ILE A 86 -8.89 3.42 0.76
N SER A 87 -10.08 3.62 0.20
CA SER A 87 -10.35 4.74 -0.70
C SER A 87 -10.19 6.11 0.00
N GLU A 88 -10.62 6.24 1.26
CA GLU A 88 -10.40 7.45 2.07
C GLU A 88 -8.92 7.75 2.26
N TRP A 89 -8.10 6.75 2.64
CA TRP A 89 -6.66 6.92 2.81
C TRP A 89 -5.99 7.40 1.52
N ILE A 90 -6.30 6.75 0.41
CA ILE A 90 -5.65 7.04 -0.87
C ILE A 90 -6.09 8.39 -1.43
N LYS A 91 -7.36 8.76 -1.32
CA LYS A 91 -7.82 10.09 -1.72
C LYS A 91 -7.19 11.20 -0.87
N LEU A 92 -7.12 11.02 0.44
CA LEU A 92 -6.47 11.99 1.33
C LEU A 92 -4.99 12.16 0.99
N LEU A 93 -4.24 11.05 0.88
CA LEU A 93 -2.83 11.09 0.50
C LEU A 93 -2.63 11.74 -0.88
N SER A 94 -3.48 11.42 -1.86
CA SER A 94 -3.39 11.97 -3.22
C SER A 94 -3.72 13.46 -3.28
N ALA A 95 -4.57 13.95 -2.40
CA ALA A 95 -4.86 15.38 -2.25
C ALA A 95 -3.67 16.14 -1.64
N LEU A 96 -3.05 15.57 -0.61
CA LEU A 96 -1.88 16.14 0.06
C LEU A 96 -0.61 16.10 -0.81
N TYR A 97 -0.45 15.03 -1.60
CA TYR A 97 0.74 14.77 -2.43
C TYR A 97 0.35 14.41 -3.88
N PRO A 98 -0.13 15.38 -4.67
CA PRO A 98 -0.62 15.16 -6.03
C PRO A 98 0.42 14.46 -6.92
N ASN A 99 -0.01 13.43 -7.67
CA ASN A 99 0.79 12.63 -8.60
C ASN A 99 1.93 11.82 -7.96
N ARG A 100 1.97 11.70 -6.64
CA ARG A 100 3.04 10.98 -5.93
C ARG A 100 2.58 9.70 -5.26
N VAL A 101 1.28 9.46 -5.14
CA VAL A 101 0.69 8.31 -4.43
C VAL A 101 0.35 7.20 -5.40
N ASN A 102 0.73 5.96 -5.06
CA ASN A 102 0.32 4.76 -5.79
C ASN A 102 -0.30 3.75 -4.83
N LEU A 103 -1.43 3.17 -5.22
CA LEU A 103 -2.08 2.10 -4.48
C LEU A 103 -1.75 0.76 -5.12
N GLY A 104 -1.00 -0.08 -4.41
CA GLY A 104 -0.87 -1.50 -4.71
C GLY A 104 -1.68 -2.29 -3.68
N ILE A 105 -2.39 -3.31 -4.14
CA ILE A 105 -3.23 -4.18 -3.31
C ILE A 105 -2.84 -5.64 -3.44
N GLY A 106 -3.08 -6.40 -2.39
CA GLY A 106 -2.82 -7.83 -2.30
C GLY A 106 -3.99 -8.61 -1.69
N ASN A 107 -3.89 -9.94 -1.73
CA ASN A 107 -4.91 -10.88 -1.29
C ASN A 107 -4.43 -11.83 -0.18
N ASN A 108 -3.42 -11.47 0.58
CA ASN A 108 -2.95 -12.34 1.66
C ASN A 108 -3.75 -12.07 2.94
N PRO A 109 -4.51 -13.04 3.48
CA PRO A 109 -5.28 -12.85 4.71
C PRO A 109 -4.41 -12.94 5.99
N GLY A 110 -3.11 -13.13 5.86
CA GLY A 110 -2.22 -13.34 7.00
C GLY A 110 -2.43 -14.67 7.72
N THR A 111 -1.76 -14.82 8.86
CA THR A 111 -1.91 -16.01 9.72
C THR A 111 -3.24 -16.01 10.46
N LYS A 112 -3.64 -17.18 11.03
CA LYS A 112 -4.83 -17.27 11.89
C LYS A 112 -4.78 -16.30 13.09
N VAL A 113 -3.59 -15.99 13.59
CA VAL A 113 -3.40 -15.03 14.68
C VAL A 113 -3.72 -13.62 14.18
N VAL A 114 -3.22 -13.24 13.02
CA VAL A 114 -3.51 -11.94 12.38
C VAL A 114 -5.01 -11.79 12.11
N GLN A 115 -5.63 -12.80 11.48
CA GLN A 115 -7.08 -12.79 11.21
C GLN A 115 -7.90 -12.58 12.48
N LYS A 116 -7.55 -13.27 13.57
CA LYS A 116 -8.23 -13.07 14.87
C LYS A 116 -8.03 -11.67 15.44
N LEU A 117 -6.83 -11.11 15.34
CA LEU A 117 -6.52 -9.77 15.87
C LEU A 117 -7.17 -8.65 15.05
N MET A 118 -7.32 -8.86 13.75
CA MET A 118 -7.96 -7.92 12.81
C MET A 118 -9.49 -8.12 12.73
N ASP A 119 -10.03 -9.13 13.42
CA ASP A 119 -11.44 -9.55 13.33
C ASP A 119 -11.88 -9.82 11.88
N THR A 120 -11.01 -10.51 11.13
CA THR A 120 -11.24 -10.81 9.71
C THR A 120 -11.27 -12.31 9.45
N THR A 121 -11.84 -12.69 8.31
CA THR A 121 -11.83 -14.06 7.79
C THR A 121 -11.21 -14.08 6.40
N PRO A 122 -10.60 -15.21 5.98
CA PRO A 122 -10.17 -15.35 4.60
C PRO A 122 -11.35 -15.16 3.64
N ILE A 123 -11.14 -14.37 2.62
CA ILE A 123 -12.13 -14.13 1.57
C ILE A 123 -11.90 -15.06 0.39
N THR A 124 -12.96 -15.41 -0.31
CA THR A 124 -12.90 -16.15 -1.56
C THR A 124 -12.30 -15.30 -2.68
N ARG A 125 -12.00 -15.94 -3.80
CA ARG A 125 -11.50 -15.23 -4.98
C ARG A 125 -12.52 -14.23 -5.54
N ASP A 126 -13.79 -14.61 -5.54
CA ASP A 126 -14.86 -13.76 -6.07
C ASP A 126 -15.09 -12.55 -5.17
N GLU A 127 -15.13 -12.74 -3.84
CA GLU A 127 -15.17 -11.63 -2.88
C GLU A 127 -13.98 -10.67 -3.01
N TYR A 128 -12.76 -11.21 -3.24
CA TYR A 128 -11.61 -10.36 -3.54
C TYR A 128 -11.78 -9.55 -4.82
N ASN A 129 -12.25 -10.20 -5.89
CA ASN A 129 -12.50 -9.52 -7.17
C ASN A 129 -13.57 -8.43 -7.03
N ASP A 130 -14.63 -8.68 -6.26
CA ASP A 130 -15.70 -7.71 -6.01
C ASP A 130 -15.18 -6.54 -5.17
N SER A 131 -14.39 -6.81 -4.13
CA SER A 131 -13.72 -5.75 -3.35
C SER A 131 -12.77 -4.89 -4.20
N CYS A 132 -12.06 -5.49 -5.16
CA CYS A 132 -11.22 -4.73 -6.11
C CYS A 132 -12.05 -3.81 -7.00
N ARG A 133 -13.20 -4.28 -7.51
CA ARG A 133 -14.11 -3.47 -8.34
C ARG A 133 -14.73 -2.34 -7.52
N GLU A 134 -15.26 -2.66 -6.33
CA GLU A 134 -15.79 -1.67 -5.41
C GLU A 134 -14.76 -0.57 -5.10
N LEU A 135 -13.52 -0.97 -4.78
CA LEU A 135 -12.44 -0.02 -4.51
C LEU A 135 -12.16 0.87 -5.72
N LEU A 136 -12.14 0.32 -6.93
CA LEU A 136 -11.94 1.09 -8.16
C LEU A 136 -13.08 2.09 -8.37
N GLU A 137 -14.34 1.68 -8.16
CA GLU A 137 -15.52 2.55 -8.25
C GLU A 137 -15.46 3.69 -7.22
N LEU A 138 -15.10 3.40 -5.97
CA LEU A 138 -14.93 4.40 -4.91
C LEU A 138 -13.82 5.42 -5.23
N LEU A 139 -12.75 4.98 -5.89
CA LEU A 139 -11.63 5.86 -6.26
C LEU A 139 -11.93 6.74 -7.48
N THR A 140 -12.71 6.24 -8.44
CA THR A 140 -12.91 6.88 -9.76
C THR A 140 -14.34 7.36 -10.00
N GLY A 141 -15.32 6.79 -9.33
CA GLY A 141 -16.74 7.13 -9.44
C GLY A 141 -17.12 8.38 -8.68
N THR A 142 -18.38 8.79 -8.86
CA THR A 142 -18.96 10.00 -8.23
C THR A 142 -20.21 9.70 -7.43
N GLU A 143 -20.70 8.46 -7.43
CA GLU A 143 -21.95 8.08 -6.76
C GLU A 143 -21.81 8.04 -5.23
N THR A 144 -20.66 7.57 -4.74
CA THR A 144 -20.36 7.52 -3.31
C THR A 144 -19.36 8.61 -2.95
N LEU A 145 -19.70 9.42 -1.95
CA LEU A 145 -18.80 10.45 -1.46
C LEU A 145 -17.62 9.84 -0.71
N VAL A 146 -16.42 10.03 -1.24
CA VAL A 146 -15.15 9.71 -0.58
C VAL A 146 -14.33 10.99 -0.46
N GLN A 147 -13.97 11.38 0.74
CA GLN A 147 -13.23 12.61 1.03
C GLN A 147 -11.71 12.47 0.83
N PRO A 148 -11.04 13.48 0.25
CA PRO A 148 -11.61 14.61 -0.50
C PRO A 148 -12.00 14.20 -1.94
N PRO A 149 -13.21 14.58 -2.42
CA PRO A 149 -13.77 14.04 -3.68
C PRO A 149 -13.00 14.50 -4.93
N GLU A 150 -12.36 15.67 -4.87
CA GLU A 150 -11.58 16.25 -5.97
C GLU A 150 -10.21 15.59 -6.17
N ALA A 151 -9.76 14.76 -5.24
CA ALA A 151 -8.45 14.11 -5.31
C ALA A 151 -8.34 13.19 -6.52
N LYS A 152 -7.34 13.45 -7.37
CA LYS A 152 -7.00 12.57 -8.50
C LYS A 152 -6.09 11.44 -8.03
N VAL A 153 -6.54 10.22 -8.22
CA VAL A 153 -5.78 9.03 -7.84
C VAL A 153 -5.04 8.44 -9.04
N SER A 154 -3.88 7.84 -8.80
CA SER A 154 -3.15 7.06 -9.80
C SER A 154 -3.86 5.74 -10.07
N PRO A 155 -3.60 5.07 -11.22
CA PRO A 155 -4.08 3.72 -11.44
C PRO A 155 -3.72 2.77 -10.30
N MET A 156 -4.65 1.88 -9.95
CA MET A 156 -4.44 0.84 -8.95
C MET A 156 -3.53 -0.28 -9.50
N TRP A 157 -2.71 -0.85 -8.63
CA TRP A 157 -1.79 -1.93 -8.94
C TRP A 157 -2.20 -3.19 -8.19
N LEU A 158 -2.21 -4.33 -8.87
CA LEU A 158 -2.47 -5.63 -8.25
C LEU A 158 -1.17 -6.43 -8.10
N LEU A 159 -0.89 -6.90 -6.88
CA LEU A 159 0.15 -7.90 -6.66
C LEU A 159 -0.30 -9.21 -7.28
N SER A 160 0.42 -9.69 -8.27
CA SER A 160 0.04 -10.86 -9.05
C SER A 160 1.17 -11.88 -9.14
N THR A 161 0.86 -13.13 -8.80
CA THR A 161 1.74 -14.29 -8.98
C THR A 161 1.10 -15.37 -9.87
N SER A 162 -0.06 -15.07 -10.48
CA SER A 162 -0.82 -16.04 -11.28
C SER A 162 -1.48 -15.36 -12.48
N GLU A 163 -1.71 -16.14 -13.54
CA GLU A 163 -2.46 -15.71 -14.73
C GLU A 163 -3.84 -15.14 -14.38
N LYS A 164 -4.55 -15.78 -13.44
CA LYS A 164 -5.86 -15.31 -12.97
C LYS A 164 -5.81 -13.90 -12.36
N SER A 165 -4.75 -13.58 -11.64
CA SER A 165 -4.57 -12.24 -11.07
C SER A 165 -4.15 -11.22 -12.12
N ALA A 166 -3.36 -11.63 -13.11
CA ALA A 166 -3.01 -10.77 -14.24
C ALA A 166 -4.24 -10.41 -15.08
N ASN A 167 -5.13 -11.38 -15.34
CA ASN A 167 -6.40 -11.14 -16.05
C ASN A 167 -7.37 -10.23 -15.29
N LEU A 168 -7.33 -10.21 -13.96
CA LEU A 168 -8.12 -9.27 -13.16
C LEU A 168 -7.60 -7.82 -13.31
N ALA A 169 -6.29 -7.67 -13.49
CA ALA A 169 -5.63 -6.36 -13.61
C ALA A 169 -5.76 -5.74 -15.01
N ALA A 170 -6.13 -6.54 -16.04
CA ALA A 170 -6.30 -6.12 -17.42
C ALA A 170 -7.69 -5.54 -17.69
#